data_af6d69645a1b81161c863a12f8813ae7
#
_entry.id   af6d69645a1b81161c863a12f8813ae7
#
_cell.length_a   1.000
_cell.length_b   1.000
_cell.length_c   1.000
_cell.angle_alpha   90.00
_cell.angle_beta   90.00
_cell.angle_gamma   90.00
#
_symmetry.space_group_name_H-M   'P 1'
#
loop_
_entity.id
_entity.type
_entity.pdbx_description
1 polymer ?
#
loop_
_entity_poly.entity_id
_entity_poly.type
_entity_poly.pdbx_seq_one_letter_code
_entity_poly.pdbx_strand_id
1 'polypeptide(L)'
;MLYRICVFAILSFFFSSAPAWSWSGKGHRIVGAIADEVLKKSPTTKAKVTEILGGKTLATVSIWADCAKGFTYCHRAPSQEEQAYASKNPEHHNFHYADIPYQESAYVDASAGSAKYDAVHVISYAVAVLRGNAPANDSINLTQREALWVLAHVVGDIHQPLHVAALYYDKDCHDVVDPNVVGAGKPNFGIGTSVSETTGGNDLTKGSNNLHHYWDDNFVDKAMKSVGFTANATAKFVTYVVKHPPQNWQTSGDPETWSAKWASEIMPTGRFAYEGVRLGQAKHPDEAHPTRLKCTAEVTFEPNYETDAAKVALRQVGKAGFRLAALLTAVFESQ
;
A
#
# COMPACT_ATOMS: atom_id res chain seq x y z
N MET A 1 2.04 9.33 -65.45
CA MET A 1 2.27 10.18 -64.24
C MET A 1 1.66 9.46 -63.04
N LEU A 2 2.48 8.63 -62.33
CA LEU A 2 2.00 7.87 -61.17
C LEU A 2 2.34 8.64 -59.88
N TYR A 3 1.30 9.08 -59.17
CA TYR A 3 1.45 9.64 -57.81
C TYR A 3 1.66 8.51 -56.79
N ARG A 4 2.83 8.46 -56.15
CA ARG A 4 3.10 7.63 -54.99
C ARG A 4 2.54 8.38 -53.73
N ILE A 5 1.53 7.81 -53.13
CA ILE A 5 1.02 8.25 -51.81
C ILE A 5 1.90 7.57 -50.76
N CYS A 6 2.70 8.41 -50.05
CA CYS A 6 3.40 7.94 -48.83
C CYS A 6 2.42 8.02 -47.67
N VAL A 7 2.01 6.87 -47.13
CA VAL A 7 1.26 6.76 -45.89
C VAL A 7 2.27 6.82 -44.74
N PHE A 8 2.30 7.92 -44.02
CA PHE A 8 3.01 8.01 -42.74
C PHE A 8 2.16 7.35 -41.67
N ALA A 9 2.61 6.18 -41.18
CA ALA A 9 2.05 5.57 -39.99
C ALA A 9 2.55 6.33 -38.76
N ILE A 10 1.65 7.10 -38.13
CA ILE A 10 1.92 7.72 -36.85
C ILE A 10 1.81 6.60 -35.80
N LEU A 11 2.95 6.14 -35.29
CA LEU A 11 2.98 5.30 -34.10
C LEU A 11 2.66 6.18 -32.88
N SER A 12 1.41 6.14 -32.44
CA SER A 12 1.02 6.69 -31.16
C SER A 12 1.57 5.81 -30.04
N PHE A 13 2.66 6.23 -29.40
CA PHE A 13 3.11 5.64 -28.13
C PHE A 13 2.10 5.99 -27.05
N PHE A 14 1.21 5.07 -26.75
CA PHE A 14 0.45 5.10 -25.50
C PHE A 14 1.44 4.86 -24.35
N PHE A 15 1.83 5.92 -23.65
CA PHE A 15 2.44 5.79 -22.35
C PHE A 15 1.36 5.24 -21.40
N SER A 16 1.31 3.93 -21.28
CA SER A 16 0.57 3.28 -20.22
C SER A 16 1.32 3.58 -18.92
N SER A 17 0.79 4.47 -18.10
CA SER A 17 1.23 4.59 -16.72
C SER A 17 1.07 3.21 -16.08
N ALA A 18 2.16 2.60 -15.65
CA ALA A 18 2.10 1.34 -14.94
C ALA A 18 1.20 1.53 -13.71
N PRO A 19 0.24 0.62 -13.47
CA PRO A 19 -0.60 0.72 -12.28
C PRO A 19 0.27 0.65 -11.03
N ALA A 20 -0.05 1.48 -10.05
CA ALA A 20 0.58 1.44 -8.74
C ALA A 20 0.34 0.07 -8.10
N TRP A 21 1.39 -0.60 -7.77
CA TRP A 21 1.41 -1.84 -7.02
C TRP A 21 1.75 -1.44 -5.58
N SER A 22 0.88 -1.72 -4.66
CA SER A 22 1.20 -1.88 -3.26
C SER A 22 2.40 -2.83 -3.15
N TRP A 23 3.17 -2.85 -2.05
CA TRP A 23 4.37 -3.74 -2.02
C TRP A 23 4.29 -4.77 -3.13
N SER A 24 5.14 -4.77 -4.14
CA SER A 24 4.99 -5.66 -5.31
C SER A 24 4.50 -7.05 -4.87
N GLY A 25 3.87 -7.82 -5.71
CA GLY A 25 3.40 -9.16 -5.32
C GLY A 25 4.47 -10.00 -4.60
N LYS A 26 5.76 -9.67 -4.79
CA LYS A 26 6.89 -10.22 -4.04
C LYS A 26 6.92 -9.73 -2.59
N GLY A 27 6.79 -8.44 -2.35
CA GLY A 27 6.80 -7.85 -1.01
C GLY A 27 5.66 -8.39 -0.15
N HIS A 28 4.42 -8.44 -0.68
CA HIS A 28 3.29 -9.05 0.02
C HIS A 28 3.52 -10.53 0.35
N ARG A 29 4.07 -11.31 -0.59
CA ARG A 29 4.40 -12.72 -0.34
C ARG A 29 5.46 -12.87 0.74
N ILE A 30 6.43 -11.96 0.83
CA ILE A 30 7.42 -11.93 1.91
C ILE A 30 6.75 -11.65 3.25
N VAL A 31 5.88 -10.65 3.34
CA VAL A 31 5.11 -10.33 4.56
C VAL A 31 4.29 -11.53 5.02
N GLY A 32 3.49 -12.12 4.12
CA GLY A 32 2.70 -13.32 4.41
C GLY A 32 3.56 -14.50 4.84
N ALA A 33 4.71 -14.73 4.18
CA ALA A 33 5.61 -15.84 4.53
C ALA A 33 6.30 -15.64 5.89
N ILE A 34 6.66 -14.41 6.26
CA ILE A 34 7.17 -14.10 7.61
C ILE A 34 6.07 -14.43 8.64
N ALA A 35 4.82 -14.01 8.39
CA ALA A 35 3.71 -14.32 9.29
C ALA A 35 3.46 -15.83 9.40
N ASP A 36 3.46 -16.58 8.30
CA ASP A 36 3.35 -18.05 8.30
C ASP A 36 4.44 -18.71 9.15
N GLU A 37 5.69 -18.23 9.07
CA GLU A 37 6.80 -18.76 9.88
C GLU A 37 6.67 -18.40 11.37
N VAL A 38 6.27 -17.16 11.69
CA VAL A 38 6.08 -16.70 13.07
C VAL A 38 4.93 -17.47 13.74
N LEU A 39 3.83 -17.70 13.03
CA LEU A 39 2.66 -18.46 13.52
C LEU A 39 2.96 -19.93 13.84
N LYS A 40 4.11 -20.48 13.43
CA LYS A 40 4.52 -21.82 13.90
C LYS A 40 4.68 -21.90 15.43
N LYS A 41 4.87 -20.74 16.09
CA LYS A 41 4.95 -20.64 17.55
C LYS A 41 3.59 -20.52 18.25
N SER A 42 2.51 -20.33 17.48
CA SER A 42 1.12 -20.22 17.92
C SER A 42 0.26 -21.28 17.19
N PRO A 43 0.37 -22.56 17.53
CA PRO A 43 -0.23 -23.65 16.76
C PRO A 43 -1.76 -23.58 16.67
N THR A 44 -2.44 -23.10 17.70
CA THR A 44 -3.89 -22.89 17.71
C THR A 44 -4.29 -21.83 16.67
N THR A 45 -3.68 -20.66 16.70
CA THR A 45 -3.89 -19.60 15.70
C THR A 45 -3.59 -20.10 14.30
N LYS A 46 -2.46 -20.80 14.12
CA LYS A 46 -2.08 -21.35 12.83
C LYS A 46 -3.11 -22.33 12.28
N ALA A 47 -3.64 -23.22 13.12
CA ALA A 47 -4.68 -24.18 12.73
C ALA A 47 -5.95 -23.43 12.28
N LYS A 48 -6.39 -22.41 13.02
CA LYS A 48 -7.56 -21.60 12.68
C LYS A 48 -7.37 -20.81 11.36
N VAL A 49 -6.23 -20.19 11.17
CA VAL A 49 -5.87 -19.52 9.91
C VAL A 49 -5.89 -20.50 8.75
N THR A 50 -5.30 -21.69 8.91
CA THR A 50 -5.29 -22.74 7.86
C THR A 50 -6.70 -23.20 7.51
N GLU A 51 -7.57 -23.39 8.51
CA GLU A 51 -8.98 -23.76 8.34
C GLU A 51 -9.72 -22.70 7.49
N ILE A 52 -9.67 -21.43 7.89
CA ILE A 52 -10.35 -20.32 7.19
C ILE A 52 -9.84 -20.18 5.75
N LEU A 53 -8.53 -20.32 5.53
CA LEU A 53 -7.91 -20.23 4.21
C LEU A 53 -8.12 -21.47 3.33
N GLY A 54 -8.74 -22.54 3.85
CA GLY A 54 -8.93 -23.79 3.11
C GLY A 54 -7.60 -24.45 2.72
N GLY A 55 -6.63 -24.44 3.63
CA GLY A 55 -5.29 -25.03 3.42
C GLY A 55 -4.27 -24.13 2.70
N LYS A 56 -4.65 -22.95 2.23
CA LYS A 56 -3.70 -21.96 1.66
C LYS A 56 -2.88 -21.29 2.76
N THR A 57 -1.72 -20.72 2.40
CA THR A 57 -0.86 -19.94 3.30
C THR A 57 -1.13 -18.45 3.20
N LEU A 58 -0.76 -17.67 4.22
CA LEU A 58 -0.81 -16.22 4.17
C LEU A 58 0.02 -15.66 3.01
N ALA A 59 1.20 -16.23 2.76
CA ALA A 59 2.03 -15.88 1.61
C ALA A 59 1.30 -16.05 0.27
N THR A 60 0.49 -17.10 0.13
CA THR A 60 -0.23 -17.36 -1.12
C THR A 60 -1.37 -16.38 -1.34
N VAL A 61 -2.10 -16.04 -0.28
CA VAL A 61 -3.29 -15.18 -0.37
C VAL A 61 -2.98 -13.69 -0.27
N SER A 62 -1.77 -13.32 0.14
CA SER A 62 -1.39 -11.92 0.36
C SER A 62 -1.48 -11.00 -0.87
N ILE A 63 -1.60 -11.54 -2.08
CA ILE A 63 -1.81 -10.74 -3.30
C ILE A 63 -3.28 -10.71 -3.75
N TRP A 64 -4.17 -11.37 -3.02
CA TRP A 64 -5.54 -11.57 -3.47
C TRP A 64 -6.32 -10.25 -3.61
N ALA A 65 -6.15 -9.33 -2.67
CA ALA A 65 -6.86 -8.03 -2.69
C ALA A 65 -6.49 -7.19 -3.92
N ASP A 66 -5.23 -7.23 -4.36
CA ASP A 66 -4.80 -6.62 -5.61
C ASP A 66 -5.43 -7.30 -6.83
N CYS A 67 -5.50 -8.63 -6.83
CA CYS A 67 -6.10 -9.37 -7.93
C CYS A 67 -7.60 -9.05 -8.10
N ALA A 68 -8.28 -8.71 -7.01
CA ALA A 68 -9.67 -8.27 -7.05
C ALA A 68 -9.85 -6.90 -7.76
N LYS A 69 -8.81 -6.06 -7.81
CA LYS A 69 -8.84 -4.77 -8.55
C LYS A 69 -8.84 -4.93 -10.07
N GLY A 70 -8.47 -6.10 -10.62
CA GLY A 70 -8.58 -6.37 -12.03
C GLY A 70 -7.33 -6.94 -12.70
N PHE A 71 -7.42 -7.14 -14.02
CA PHE A 71 -6.39 -7.80 -14.84
C PHE A 71 -5.01 -7.14 -14.71
N THR A 72 -4.97 -5.82 -14.67
CA THR A 72 -3.72 -5.05 -14.65
C THR A 72 -2.87 -5.37 -13.42
N TYR A 73 -3.50 -5.76 -12.30
CA TYR A 73 -2.82 -6.02 -11.04
C TYR A 73 -2.28 -7.45 -10.90
N CYS A 74 -2.88 -8.43 -11.54
CA CYS A 74 -2.47 -9.84 -11.43
C CYS A 74 -2.19 -10.52 -12.77
N HIS A 75 -2.21 -9.79 -13.89
CA HIS A 75 -2.04 -10.30 -15.25
C HIS A 75 -2.96 -11.48 -15.59
N ARG A 76 -4.12 -11.53 -14.94
CA ARG A 76 -5.21 -12.46 -15.18
C ARG A 76 -6.56 -11.81 -14.88
N ALA A 77 -7.62 -12.33 -15.49
CA ALA A 77 -8.97 -11.90 -15.11
C ALA A 77 -9.24 -12.24 -13.63
N PRO A 78 -9.98 -11.38 -12.90
CA PRO A 78 -10.45 -11.69 -11.57
C PRO A 78 -11.27 -12.98 -11.55
N SER A 79 -11.07 -13.83 -10.53
CA SER A 79 -11.88 -15.01 -10.29
C SER A 79 -13.33 -14.63 -9.93
N GLN A 80 -14.25 -15.59 -9.96
CA GLN A 80 -15.63 -15.35 -9.52
C GLN A 80 -15.72 -14.85 -8.07
N GLU A 81 -14.84 -15.33 -7.19
CA GLU A 81 -14.76 -14.94 -5.80
C GLU A 81 -14.26 -13.49 -5.65
N GLU A 82 -13.26 -13.08 -6.45
CA GLU A 82 -12.77 -11.71 -6.51
C GLU A 82 -13.81 -10.73 -7.09
N GLN A 83 -14.56 -11.15 -8.11
CA GLN A 83 -15.65 -10.37 -8.69
C GLN A 83 -16.81 -10.20 -7.68
N ALA A 84 -17.19 -11.25 -6.97
CA ALA A 84 -18.23 -11.19 -5.93
C ALA A 84 -17.82 -10.26 -4.77
N TYR A 85 -16.57 -10.33 -4.33
CA TYR A 85 -16.02 -9.40 -3.34
C TYR A 85 -16.06 -7.95 -3.82
N ALA A 86 -15.57 -7.67 -5.03
CA ALA A 86 -15.56 -6.32 -5.60
C ALA A 86 -16.98 -5.76 -5.75
N SER A 87 -17.95 -6.59 -6.16
CA SER A 87 -19.34 -6.18 -6.32
C SER A 87 -20.02 -5.74 -5.02
N LYS A 88 -19.72 -6.39 -3.89
CA LYS A 88 -20.27 -6.02 -2.58
C LYS A 88 -19.44 -5.00 -1.82
N ASN A 89 -18.23 -4.70 -2.28
CA ASN A 89 -17.33 -3.68 -1.74
C ASN A 89 -16.88 -2.73 -2.86
N PRO A 90 -17.75 -1.84 -3.37
CA PRO A 90 -17.42 -0.98 -4.51
C PRO A 90 -16.21 -0.06 -4.23
N GLU A 91 -15.95 0.26 -2.96
CA GLU A 91 -14.82 1.08 -2.52
C GLU A 91 -13.53 0.28 -2.25
N HIS A 92 -13.47 -1.01 -2.60
CA HIS A 92 -12.35 -1.89 -2.29
C HIS A 92 -11.00 -1.41 -2.84
N HIS A 93 -10.98 -0.56 -3.87
CA HIS A 93 -9.76 0.07 -4.36
C HIS A 93 -9.12 1.00 -3.31
N ASN A 94 -9.93 1.61 -2.46
CA ASN A 94 -9.48 2.54 -1.42
C ASN A 94 -8.99 1.83 -0.15
N PHE A 95 -9.26 0.53 -0.01
CA PHE A 95 -8.86 -0.27 1.17
C PHE A 95 -7.34 -0.39 1.36
N HIS A 96 -6.55 -0.02 0.37
CA HIS A 96 -5.12 -0.26 0.31
C HIS A 96 -4.27 0.86 0.91
N TYR A 97 -4.83 2.05 1.13
CA TYR A 97 -4.07 3.22 1.51
C TYR A 97 -4.87 4.19 2.39
N ALA A 98 -4.14 5.12 3.00
CA ALA A 98 -4.63 6.38 3.52
C ALA A 98 -3.66 7.45 3.00
N ASP A 99 -4.18 8.62 2.61
CA ASP A 99 -3.36 9.64 1.95
C ASP A 99 -3.11 10.84 2.88
N ILE A 100 -2.62 10.55 4.10
CA ILE A 100 -2.34 11.56 5.12
C ILE A 100 -1.24 12.50 4.62
N PRO A 101 -1.43 13.83 4.67
CA PRO A 101 -0.39 14.77 4.28
C PRO A 101 0.93 14.45 4.98
N TYR A 102 2.02 14.32 4.23
CA TYR A 102 3.31 13.87 4.79
C TYR A 102 3.88 14.81 5.85
N GLN A 103 3.38 16.04 5.93
CA GLN A 103 3.72 17.02 6.96
C GLN A 103 3.15 16.66 8.34
N GLU A 104 2.10 15.84 8.36
CA GLU A 104 1.45 15.43 9.61
C GLU A 104 2.31 14.46 10.40
N SER A 105 2.14 14.46 11.72
CA SER A 105 2.93 13.60 12.61
C SER A 105 2.24 12.28 12.95
N ALA A 106 0.93 12.15 12.68
CA ALA A 106 0.13 10.99 13.02
C ALA A 106 -1.10 10.86 12.10
N TYR A 107 -1.63 9.66 12.01
CA TYR A 107 -2.96 9.41 11.47
C TYR A 107 -4.02 9.99 12.45
N VAL A 108 -4.88 10.84 11.92
CA VAL A 108 -6.04 11.37 12.64
C VAL A 108 -7.28 11.09 11.81
N ASP A 109 -8.23 10.36 12.38
CA ASP A 109 -9.51 10.11 11.71
C ASP A 109 -10.24 11.43 11.42
N ALA A 110 -10.87 11.48 10.28
CA ALA A 110 -11.56 12.67 9.78
C ALA A 110 -10.66 13.87 9.38
N SER A 111 -9.33 13.73 9.36
CA SER A 111 -8.41 14.71 8.76
C SER A 111 -8.29 14.52 7.23
N ALA A 112 -7.58 15.42 6.54
CA ALA A 112 -7.25 15.23 5.14
C ALA A 112 -6.55 13.87 4.92
N GLY A 113 -6.93 13.16 3.87
CA GLY A 113 -6.38 11.86 3.49
C GLY A 113 -6.89 10.66 4.28
N SER A 114 -7.59 10.86 5.41
CA SER A 114 -8.31 9.75 6.05
C SER A 114 -9.68 9.56 5.41
N ALA A 115 -10.13 8.32 5.32
CA ALA A 115 -11.42 8.00 4.75
C ALA A 115 -12.05 6.77 5.41
N LYS A 116 -13.38 6.72 5.40
CA LYS A 116 -14.17 5.61 5.96
C LYS A 116 -13.76 4.22 5.44
N TYR A 117 -13.13 4.17 4.27
CA TYR A 117 -12.71 2.94 3.59
C TYR A 117 -11.21 2.85 3.41
N ASP A 118 -10.43 3.62 4.16
CA ASP A 118 -8.97 3.54 4.07
C ASP A 118 -8.40 2.26 4.72
N ALA A 119 -7.10 2.06 4.56
CA ALA A 119 -6.40 0.89 5.09
C ALA A 119 -6.56 0.73 6.62
N VAL A 120 -6.68 1.84 7.36
CA VAL A 120 -6.85 1.81 8.83
C VAL A 120 -8.20 1.23 9.21
N HIS A 121 -9.27 1.73 8.59
CA HIS A 121 -10.63 1.29 8.86
C HIS A 121 -10.88 -0.15 8.41
N VAL A 122 -10.37 -0.54 7.23
CA VAL A 122 -10.60 -1.89 6.73
C VAL A 122 -9.87 -2.95 7.56
N ILE A 123 -8.67 -2.66 8.09
CA ILE A 123 -7.99 -3.57 9.02
C ILE A 123 -8.81 -3.73 10.30
N SER A 124 -9.27 -2.63 10.90
CA SER A 124 -10.11 -2.64 12.10
C SER A 124 -11.40 -3.45 11.86
N TYR A 125 -12.09 -3.20 10.75
CA TYR A 125 -13.29 -3.94 10.37
C TYR A 125 -13.03 -5.43 10.16
N ALA A 126 -11.95 -5.80 9.46
CA ALA A 126 -11.58 -7.20 9.24
C ALA A 126 -11.28 -7.94 10.55
N VAL A 127 -10.65 -7.27 11.53
CA VAL A 127 -10.45 -7.80 12.89
C VAL A 127 -11.79 -8.05 13.56
N ALA A 128 -12.73 -7.11 13.51
CA ALA A 128 -14.07 -7.26 14.06
C ALA A 128 -14.85 -8.43 13.42
N VAL A 129 -14.73 -8.61 12.08
CA VAL A 129 -15.32 -9.77 11.39
C VAL A 129 -14.76 -11.09 11.91
N LEU A 130 -13.44 -11.20 12.09
CA LEU A 130 -12.83 -12.43 12.59
C LEU A 130 -13.17 -12.73 14.05
N ARG A 131 -13.47 -11.69 14.84
CA ARG A 131 -13.96 -11.79 16.22
C ARG A 131 -15.47 -12.07 16.32
N GLY A 132 -16.21 -11.97 15.22
CA GLY A 132 -17.67 -12.14 15.21
C GLY A 132 -18.46 -10.96 15.75
N ASN A 133 -17.86 -9.76 15.85
CA ASN A 133 -18.48 -8.52 16.38
C ASN A 133 -18.52 -7.38 15.35
N ALA A 134 -18.42 -7.69 14.06
CA ALA A 134 -18.48 -6.69 12.99
C ALA A 134 -19.78 -5.87 13.05
N PRO A 135 -19.71 -4.54 12.83
CA PRO A 135 -20.90 -3.69 12.78
C PRO A 135 -21.89 -4.13 11.69
N ALA A 136 -23.17 -4.29 12.06
CA ALA A 136 -24.21 -4.84 11.16
C ALA A 136 -24.54 -3.95 9.95
N ASN A 137 -24.27 -2.66 10.02
CA ASN A 137 -24.64 -1.66 9.00
C ASN A 137 -23.42 -0.94 8.43
N ASP A 138 -22.28 -1.60 8.37
CA ASP A 138 -21.11 -1.05 7.69
C ASP A 138 -21.25 -1.22 6.18
N SER A 139 -20.66 -0.33 5.44
CA SER A 139 -20.56 -0.40 3.99
C SER A 139 -19.41 -1.31 3.51
N ILE A 140 -18.54 -1.77 4.43
CA ILE A 140 -17.59 -2.85 4.20
C ILE A 140 -18.31 -4.17 4.50
N ASN A 141 -18.21 -5.11 3.58
CA ASN A 141 -18.89 -6.40 3.68
C ASN A 141 -17.90 -7.54 3.41
N LEU A 142 -17.38 -8.14 4.48
CA LEU A 142 -16.39 -9.21 4.41
C LEU A 142 -16.91 -10.48 5.09
N THR A 143 -16.73 -11.63 4.43
CA THR A 143 -16.74 -12.93 5.09
C THR A 143 -15.47 -13.10 5.91
N GLN A 144 -15.42 -14.07 6.84
CA GLN A 144 -14.18 -14.37 7.60
C GLN A 144 -12.99 -14.68 6.69
N ARG A 145 -13.21 -15.37 5.58
CA ARG A 145 -12.16 -15.68 4.60
C ARG A 145 -11.65 -14.43 3.91
N GLU A 146 -12.54 -13.56 3.45
CA GLU A 146 -12.16 -12.30 2.81
C GLU A 146 -11.48 -11.35 3.81
N ALA A 147 -11.96 -11.30 5.06
CA ALA A 147 -11.30 -10.55 6.12
C ALA A 147 -9.84 -11.00 6.31
N LEU A 148 -9.59 -12.32 6.32
CA LEU A 148 -8.23 -12.85 6.45
C LEU A 148 -7.38 -12.56 5.20
N TRP A 149 -7.95 -12.59 3.99
CA TRP A 149 -7.25 -12.21 2.76
C TRP A 149 -6.91 -10.73 2.73
N VAL A 150 -7.86 -9.87 3.13
CA VAL A 150 -7.67 -8.43 3.26
C VAL A 150 -6.57 -8.14 4.27
N LEU A 151 -6.59 -8.75 5.47
CA LEU A 151 -5.53 -8.57 6.46
C LEU A 151 -4.16 -9.04 5.97
N ALA A 152 -4.09 -10.19 5.27
CA ALA A 152 -2.84 -10.70 4.72
C ALA A 152 -2.19 -9.73 3.72
N HIS A 153 -2.97 -8.85 3.10
CA HIS A 153 -2.54 -7.84 2.15
C HIS A 153 -2.35 -6.47 2.82
N VAL A 154 -3.42 -5.89 3.36
CA VAL A 154 -3.45 -4.49 3.82
C VAL A 154 -2.55 -4.23 5.03
N VAL A 155 -2.26 -5.26 5.85
CA VAL A 155 -1.21 -5.12 6.88
C VAL A 155 0.16 -4.93 6.23
N GLY A 156 0.41 -5.48 5.05
CA GLY A 156 1.58 -5.14 4.24
C GLY A 156 1.55 -3.68 3.80
N ASP A 157 0.44 -3.24 3.20
CA ASP A 157 0.26 -1.88 2.68
C ASP A 157 0.53 -0.81 3.72
N ILE A 158 -0.09 -0.91 4.89
CA ILE A 158 0.04 0.10 5.96
C ILE A 158 1.48 0.21 6.52
N HIS A 159 2.37 -0.70 6.14
CA HIS A 159 3.80 -0.65 6.47
C HIS A 159 4.67 -0.16 5.29
N GLN A 160 4.09 0.15 4.14
CA GLN A 160 4.73 0.86 3.05
C GLN A 160 4.46 2.37 3.24
N PRO A 161 5.48 3.21 3.39
CA PRO A 161 5.30 4.60 3.83
C PRO A 161 4.41 5.44 2.91
N LEU A 162 4.39 5.16 1.61
CA LEU A 162 3.59 5.90 0.63
C LEU A 162 2.15 5.36 0.48
N HIS A 163 1.81 4.29 1.20
CA HIS A 163 0.42 3.86 1.39
C HIS A 163 -0.27 4.58 2.55
N VAL A 164 0.47 5.38 3.33
CA VAL A 164 -0.10 6.12 4.45
C VAL A 164 0.14 7.62 4.30
N ALA A 165 1.33 8.02 3.82
CA ALA A 165 1.67 9.42 3.62
C ALA A 165 1.56 9.82 2.15
N ALA A 166 0.98 10.99 1.89
CA ALA A 166 0.85 11.57 0.56
C ALA A 166 1.41 13.00 0.50
N LEU A 167 1.93 13.38 -0.67
CA LEU A 167 2.32 14.74 -0.97
C LEU A 167 1.18 15.42 -1.74
N TYR A 168 0.86 16.64 -1.36
CA TYR A 168 -0.17 17.45 -1.98
C TYR A 168 0.44 18.71 -2.59
N TYR A 169 -0.02 19.05 -3.79
CA TYR A 169 0.21 20.35 -4.42
C TYR A 169 -1.05 21.21 -4.29
N ASP A 170 -0.87 22.52 -4.40
CA ASP A 170 -1.98 23.42 -4.70
C ASP A 170 -2.62 23.05 -6.07
N LYS A 171 -3.81 23.61 -6.34
CA LYS A 171 -4.55 23.32 -7.58
C LYS A 171 -3.81 23.71 -8.87
N ASP A 172 -2.86 24.61 -8.79
CA ASP A 172 -2.12 25.17 -9.92
C ASP A 172 -0.73 24.51 -10.08
N CYS A 173 -0.41 23.50 -9.26
CA CYS A 173 0.86 22.76 -9.22
C CYS A 173 2.09 23.62 -8.90
N HIS A 174 1.93 24.74 -8.21
CA HIS A 174 3.03 25.63 -7.89
C HIS A 174 3.71 25.24 -6.57
N ASP A 175 2.93 25.03 -5.53
CA ASP A 175 3.42 24.83 -4.18
C ASP A 175 2.99 23.49 -3.59
N VAL A 176 3.90 22.86 -2.83
CA VAL A 176 3.56 21.73 -1.96
C VAL A 176 2.84 22.27 -0.74
N VAL A 177 1.65 21.76 -0.47
CA VAL A 177 0.76 22.25 0.59
C VAL A 177 0.34 21.16 1.56
N ASP A 178 -0.05 21.57 2.75
CA ASP A 178 -0.80 20.72 3.68
C ASP A 178 -2.30 21.07 3.58
N PRO A 179 -3.14 20.14 3.10
CA PRO A 179 -4.58 20.37 2.96
C PRO A 179 -5.27 20.76 4.28
N ASN A 180 -4.79 20.28 5.43
CA ASN A 180 -5.35 20.63 6.73
C ASN A 180 -5.09 22.11 7.09
N VAL A 181 -3.95 22.66 6.66
CA VAL A 181 -3.55 24.04 6.93
C VAL A 181 -4.23 25.01 5.98
N VAL A 182 -4.30 24.70 4.69
CA VAL A 182 -4.90 25.59 3.68
C VAL A 182 -6.42 25.55 3.65
N GLY A 183 -7.05 24.74 4.52
CA GLY A 183 -8.50 24.67 4.63
C GLY A 183 -9.19 24.12 3.38
N ALA A 184 -8.49 23.29 2.63
CA ALA A 184 -8.94 22.73 1.36
C ALA A 184 -10.16 21.79 1.48
N GLY A 185 -10.73 21.66 2.68
CA GLY A 185 -11.69 20.61 2.98
C GLY A 185 -11.01 19.24 3.03
N LYS A 186 -11.78 18.18 3.27
CA LYS A 186 -11.26 16.82 3.13
C LYS A 186 -11.16 16.51 1.64
N PRO A 187 -9.97 16.38 1.03
CA PRO A 187 -9.90 15.84 -0.30
C PRO A 187 -10.41 14.41 -0.23
N ASN A 188 -11.54 14.14 -0.87
CA ASN A 188 -11.99 12.77 -1.11
C ASN A 188 -11.06 12.18 -2.17
N PHE A 189 -10.10 11.36 -1.76
CA PHE A 189 -9.31 10.49 -2.64
C PHE A 189 -9.05 11.08 -4.05
N GLY A 190 -8.27 12.16 -4.13
CA GLY A 190 -7.89 12.77 -5.40
C GLY A 190 -8.90 13.71 -6.06
N ILE A 191 -10.04 14.00 -5.43
CA ILE A 191 -11.03 14.96 -5.93
C ILE A 191 -11.21 16.09 -4.92
N GLY A 192 -10.15 16.80 -4.61
CA GLY A 192 -10.19 18.08 -3.92
C GLY A 192 -10.34 19.21 -4.94
N THR A 193 -11.20 20.18 -4.67
CA THR A 193 -11.37 21.34 -5.56
C THR A 193 -10.21 22.34 -5.49
N SER A 194 -9.32 22.22 -4.50
CA SER A 194 -8.27 23.18 -4.17
C SER A 194 -6.87 22.61 -4.00
N VAL A 195 -6.72 21.27 -4.01
CA VAL A 195 -5.41 20.61 -3.90
C VAL A 195 -5.34 19.40 -4.82
N SER A 196 -4.15 19.03 -5.23
CA SER A 196 -3.84 17.85 -6.03
C SER A 196 -2.96 16.90 -5.21
N GLU A 197 -3.49 15.74 -4.90
CA GLU A 197 -2.75 14.65 -4.24
C GLU A 197 -1.94 13.88 -5.29
N THR A 198 -0.72 13.46 -4.94
CA THR A 198 0.20 12.74 -5.83
C THR A 198 -0.01 11.24 -5.85
N THR A 199 -1.15 10.75 -5.39
CA THR A 199 -1.52 9.33 -5.39
C THR A 199 -0.45 8.47 -4.70
N GLY A 200 -0.08 8.86 -3.44
CA GLY A 200 1.00 8.19 -2.72
C GLY A 200 2.34 8.21 -3.47
N GLY A 201 2.63 9.26 -4.25
CA GLY A 201 3.87 9.37 -5.04
C GLY A 201 3.84 8.65 -6.40
N ASN A 202 2.69 8.16 -6.85
CA ASN A 202 2.57 7.59 -8.20
C ASN A 202 2.72 8.64 -9.30
N ASP A 203 2.33 9.87 -9.01
CA ASP A 203 2.44 11.00 -9.93
C ASP A 203 3.83 11.70 -9.83
N LEU A 204 4.77 11.14 -9.03
CA LEU A 204 6.16 11.58 -8.91
C LEU A 204 7.07 10.62 -9.67
N THR A 205 7.54 11.03 -10.85
CA THR A 205 8.23 10.16 -11.81
C THR A 205 9.76 10.22 -11.70
N LYS A 206 10.42 9.08 -11.92
CA LYS A 206 11.88 8.97 -12.03
C LYS A 206 12.24 8.00 -13.16
N GLY A 207 12.62 8.53 -14.29
CA GLY A 207 12.85 7.73 -15.51
C GLY A 207 11.56 7.04 -15.97
N SER A 208 11.59 5.73 -16.12
CA SER A 208 10.42 4.93 -16.51
C SER A 208 9.51 4.49 -15.35
N ASN A 209 9.89 4.79 -14.12
CA ASN A 209 9.16 4.41 -12.91
C ASN A 209 8.67 5.65 -12.15
N ASN A 210 7.93 5.45 -11.08
CA ASN A 210 7.51 6.48 -10.15
C ASN A 210 8.04 6.19 -8.73
N LEU A 211 7.94 7.19 -7.85
CA LEU A 211 8.44 7.08 -6.47
C LEU A 211 7.75 5.93 -5.71
N HIS A 212 6.45 5.75 -5.90
CA HIS A 212 5.68 4.67 -5.29
C HIS A 212 6.25 3.30 -5.66
N HIS A 213 6.46 3.04 -6.97
CA HIS A 213 7.04 1.78 -7.44
C HIS A 213 8.45 1.51 -6.90
N TYR A 214 9.28 2.56 -6.69
CA TYR A 214 10.57 2.39 -6.04
C TYR A 214 10.42 1.82 -4.63
N TRP A 215 9.43 2.28 -3.87
CA TRP A 215 9.16 1.76 -2.53
C TRP A 215 8.57 0.36 -2.56
N ASP A 216 7.69 0.06 -3.48
CA ASP A 216 7.03 -1.25 -3.58
C ASP A 216 7.96 -2.39 -3.97
N ASP A 217 8.93 -2.14 -4.85
CA ASP A 217 9.75 -3.20 -5.43
C ASP A 217 11.26 -2.95 -5.31
N ASN A 218 11.75 -1.82 -5.81
CA ASN A 218 13.19 -1.58 -5.91
C ASN A 218 13.87 -1.55 -4.55
N PHE A 219 13.27 -0.93 -3.53
CA PHE A 219 13.86 -0.85 -2.20
C PHE A 219 13.73 -2.16 -1.42
N VAL A 220 12.72 -3.00 -1.70
CA VAL A 220 12.66 -4.37 -1.20
C VAL A 220 13.81 -5.20 -1.76
N ASP A 221 14.07 -5.11 -3.07
CA ASP A 221 15.20 -5.80 -3.68
C ASP A 221 16.55 -5.33 -3.14
N LYS A 222 16.72 -4.03 -2.94
CA LYS A 222 17.91 -3.47 -2.31
C LYS A 222 18.04 -3.89 -0.85
N ALA A 223 16.93 -3.99 -0.11
CA ALA A 223 16.89 -4.51 1.25
C ALA A 223 17.37 -5.96 1.30
N MET A 224 16.89 -6.82 0.41
CA MET A 224 17.37 -8.21 0.31
C MET A 224 18.88 -8.26 0.00
N LYS A 225 19.34 -7.45 -0.96
CA LYS A 225 20.76 -7.37 -1.34
C LYS A 225 21.65 -6.88 -0.20
N SER A 226 21.18 -5.91 0.60
CA SER A 226 21.94 -5.33 1.73
C SER A 226 22.27 -6.35 2.82
N VAL A 227 21.52 -7.43 2.90
CA VAL A 227 21.74 -8.55 3.85
C VAL A 227 22.19 -9.83 3.15
N GLY A 228 22.71 -9.72 1.93
CA GLY A 228 23.40 -10.81 1.21
C GLY A 228 22.48 -11.73 0.38
N PHE A 229 21.23 -11.34 0.08
CA PHE A 229 20.32 -12.15 -0.72
C PHE A 229 20.06 -11.52 -2.08
N THR A 230 19.91 -12.37 -3.11
CA THR A 230 19.41 -11.94 -4.43
C THR A 230 17.90 -11.77 -4.37
N ALA A 231 17.34 -11.01 -5.32
CA ALA A 231 15.88 -10.80 -5.45
C ALA A 231 15.04 -12.09 -5.53
N ASN A 232 15.65 -13.19 -5.97
CA ASN A 232 14.99 -14.50 -6.07
C ASN A 232 15.14 -15.39 -4.82
N ALA A 233 15.93 -14.96 -3.83
CA ALA A 233 16.22 -15.74 -2.62
C ALA A 233 15.19 -15.51 -1.50
N THR A 234 13.91 -15.31 -1.84
CA THR A 234 12.82 -14.93 -0.93
C THR A 234 12.73 -15.81 0.30
N ALA A 235 12.75 -17.14 0.16
CA ALA A 235 12.64 -18.07 1.30
C ALA A 235 13.82 -17.94 2.28
N LYS A 236 15.03 -17.72 1.78
CA LYS A 236 16.22 -17.49 2.62
C LYS A 236 16.13 -16.14 3.32
N PHE A 237 15.66 -15.11 2.63
CA PHE A 237 15.43 -13.80 3.20
C PHE A 237 14.37 -13.83 4.31
N VAL A 238 13.24 -14.51 4.11
CA VAL A 238 12.22 -14.73 5.16
C VAL A 238 12.83 -15.40 6.38
N THR A 239 13.62 -16.46 6.18
CA THR A 239 14.32 -17.13 7.29
C THR A 239 15.27 -16.18 8.03
N TYR A 240 15.98 -15.33 7.31
CA TYR A 240 16.85 -14.31 7.90
C TYR A 240 16.05 -13.32 8.75
N VAL A 241 14.97 -12.74 8.21
CA VAL A 241 14.14 -11.76 8.93
C VAL A 241 13.52 -12.37 10.19
N VAL A 242 13.03 -13.61 10.12
CA VAL A 242 12.44 -14.29 11.29
C VAL A 242 13.47 -14.54 12.40
N LYS A 243 14.75 -14.77 12.04
CA LYS A 243 15.86 -14.92 13.00
C LYS A 243 16.34 -13.58 13.55
N HIS A 244 16.09 -12.47 12.85
CA HIS A 244 16.52 -11.12 13.21
C HIS A 244 15.30 -10.19 13.23
N PRO A 245 14.37 -10.37 14.20
CA PRO A 245 13.15 -9.60 14.24
C PRO A 245 13.45 -8.10 14.37
N PRO A 246 12.70 -7.24 13.65
CA PRO A 246 12.89 -5.81 13.75
C PRO A 246 12.58 -5.30 15.15
N GLN A 247 13.23 -4.23 15.57
CA GLN A 247 12.93 -3.60 16.86
C GLN A 247 11.53 -2.96 16.85
N ASN A 248 10.90 -2.90 18.02
CA ASN A 248 9.63 -2.21 18.24
C ASN A 248 8.51 -2.65 17.26
N TRP A 249 8.43 -3.97 17.00
CA TRP A 249 7.35 -4.51 16.17
C TRP A 249 6.08 -4.78 16.97
N GLN A 250 6.22 -4.99 18.29
CA GLN A 250 5.08 -5.31 19.16
C GLN A 250 4.09 -4.14 19.24
N THR A 251 2.81 -4.47 19.33
CA THR A 251 1.73 -3.51 19.54
C THR A 251 0.87 -3.99 20.69
N SER A 252 0.45 -3.08 21.57
CA SER A 252 -0.35 -3.38 22.75
C SER A 252 -1.74 -2.77 22.67
N GLY A 253 -2.64 -3.25 23.51
CA GLY A 253 -4.04 -2.80 23.61
C GLY A 253 -4.96 -3.59 22.67
N ASP A 254 -6.16 -3.05 22.44
CA ASP A 254 -7.15 -3.73 21.60
C ASP A 254 -6.67 -3.84 20.13
N PRO A 255 -6.64 -5.05 19.55
CA PRO A 255 -6.25 -5.28 18.15
C PRO A 255 -7.01 -4.46 17.11
N GLU A 256 -8.26 -4.08 17.37
CA GLU A 256 -9.03 -3.20 16.48
C GLU A 256 -8.45 -1.79 16.37
N THR A 257 -7.61 -1.37 17.34
CA THR A 257 -6.94 -0.06 17.34
C THR A 257 -5.52 -0.08 16.76
N TRP A 258 -4.98 -1.25 16.40
CA TRP A 258 -3.57 -1.36 16.03
C TRP A 258 -3.26 -0.70 14.70
N SER A 259 -4.18 -0.75 13.75
CA SER A 259 -4.00 -0.12 12.43
C SER A 259 -3.74 1.39 12.54
N ALA A 260 -4.50 2.12 13.36
CA ALA A 260 -4.30 3.56 13.57
C ALA A 260 -2.95 3.87 14.23
N LYS A 261 -2.49 3.00 15.16
CA LYS A 261 -1.15 3.12 15.75
C LYS A 261 -0.05 2.90 14.71
N TRP A 262 -0.20 1.91 13.83
CA TRP A 262 0.78 1.63 12.77
C TRP A 262 0.81 2.75 11.73
N ALA A 263 -0.37 3.26 11.32
CA ALA A 263 -0.45 4.41 10.43
C ALA A 263 0.24 5.65 11.03
N SER A 264 0.05 5.90 12.32
CA SER A 264 0.74 7.01 13.00
C SER A 264 2.25 6.77 13.10
N GLU A 265 2.66 5.54 13.41
CA GLU A 265 4.09 5.19 13.56
C GLU A 265 4.88 5.35 12.24
N ILE A 266 4.23 5.14 11.09
CA ILE A 266 4.92 5.21 9.80
C ILE A 266 5.06 6.64 9.25
N MET A 267 4.32 7.64 9.77
CA MET A 267 4.35 9.02 9.27
C MET A 267 5.76 9.63 9.21
N PRO A 268 6.65 9.47 10.20
CA PRO A 268 8.03 9.93 10.07
C PRO A 268 8.80 9.27 8.91
N THR A 269 8.44 8.02 8.56
CA THR A 269 9.01 7.31 7.41
C THR A 269 8.43 7.83 6.09
N GLY A 270 7.15 8.15 6.06
CA GLY A 270 6.50 8.83 4.94
C GLY A 270 7.12 10.20 4.67
N ARG A 271 7.37 10.97 5.73
CA ARG A 271 8.10 12.24 5.63
C ARG A 271 9.49 12.04 5.02
N PHE A 272 10.27 11.08 5.53
CA PHE A 272 11.57 10.73 4.96
C PHE A 272 11.47 10.39 3.46
N ALA A 273 10.41 9.67 3.05
CA ALA A 273 10.25 9.26 1.66
C ALA A 273 10.08 10.46 0.71
N TYR A 274 9.41 11.53 1.14
CA TYR A 274 9.22 12.74 0.35
C TYR A 274 10.34 13.76 0.52
N GLU A 275 10.87 13.94 1.72
CA GLU A 275 12.00 14.88 1.97
C GLU A 275 13.33 14.36 1.40
N GLY A 276 13.46 13.05 1.17
CA GLY A 276 14.64 12.43 0.56
C GLY A 276 14.71 12.57 -0.97
N VAL A 277 13.76 13.25 -1.58
CA VAL A 277 13.74 13.49 -3.02
C VAL A 277 13.69 14.99 -3.33
N ARG A 278 14.37 15.37 -4.42
CA ARG A 278 14.26 16.72 -4.98
C ARG A 278 13.18 16.70 -6.05
N LEU A 279 12.16 17.52 -5.86
CA LEU A 279 11.07 17.71 -6.81
C LEU A 279 11.53 18.63 -7.96
N GLY A 280 11.26 18.21 -9.20
CA GLY A 280 11.29 19.07 -10.37
C GLY A 280 10.05 19.99 -10.42
N GLN A 281 9.95 20.80 -11.46
CA GLN A 281 8.77 21.63 -11.66
C GLN A 281 7.52 20.74 -11.85
N ALA A 282 6.53 20.91 -10.99
CA ALA A 282 5.26 20.22 -11.14
C ALA A 282 4.41 20.88 -12.24
N LYS A 283 3.57 20.07 -12.88
CA LYS A 283 2.68 20.50 -13.97
C LYS A 283 1.46 19.61 -14.05
N HIS A 284 0.39 20.12 -14.66
CA HIS A 284 -0.75 19.31 -15.06
C HIS A 284 -0.36 18.40 -16.25
N PRO A 285 -0.62 17.10 -16.20
CA PRO A 285 -0.20 16.16 -17.24
C PRO A 285 -0.96 16.32 -18.56
N ASP A 286 -2.15 16.91 -18.52
CA ASP A 286 -3.04 17.03 -19.69
C ASP A 286 -3.80 18.34 -19.63
N GLU A 287 -3.32 19.35 -20.37
CA GLU A 287 -4.00 20.64 -20.52
C GLU A 287 -5.34 20.50 -21.28
N ALA A 288 -5.54 19.41 -22.05
CA ALA A 288 -6.75 19.18 -22.83
C ALA A 288 -7.91 18.60 -22.00
N HIS A 289 -7.64 18.03 -20.80
CA HIS A 289 -8.65 17.43 -19.92
C HIS A 289 -8.53 17.95 -18.48
N PRO A 290 -8.86 19.22 -18.24
CA PRO A 290 -8.69 19.90 -16.94
C PRO A 290 -9.58 19.36 -15.81
N THR A 291 -10.41 18.37 -16.07
CA THR A 291 -11.29 17.75 -15.06
C THR A 291 -10.55 16.79 -14.09
N ARG A 292 -9.31 16.44 -14.37
CA ARG A 292 -8.41 15.77 -13.43
C ARG A 292 -7.28 16.74 -13.08
N LEU A 293 -7.49 17.51 -12.02
CA LEU A 293 -6.48 18.41 -11.43
C LEU A 293 -5.38 17.57 -10.75
N LYS A 294 -4.63 16.76 -11.54
CA LYS A 294 -3.48 16.01 -11.03
C LYS A 294 -2.21 16.79 -11.35
N CYS A 295 -1.37 16.99 -10.35
CA CYS A 295 -0.04 17.50 -10.52
C CYS A 295 0.96 16.35 -10.63
N THR A 296 1.82 16.38 -11.63
CA THR A 296 2.93 15.45 -11.79
C THR A 296 4.26 16.19 -11.75
N ALA A 297 5.28 15.56 -11.17
CA ALA A 297 6.64 16.10 -11.17
C ALA A 297 7.67 14.99 -11.39
N GLU A 298 8.80 15.34 -12.02
CA GLU A 298 9.97 14.46 -11.99
C GLU A 298 10.66 14.57 -10.64
N VAL A 299 11.25 13.48 -10.17
CA VAL A 299 12.05 13.48 -8.94
C VAL A 299 13.45 12.98 -9.18
N THR A 300 14.38 13.51 -8.41
CA THR A 300 15.74 12.99 -8.28
C THR A 300 16.00 12.63 -6.83
N PHE A 301 16.71 11.53 -6.59
CA PHE A 301 17.02 11.10 -5.23
C PHE A 301 18.19 11.88 -4.66
N GLU A 302 18.08 12.30 -3.41
CA GLU A 302 19.20 12.86 -2.67
C GLU A 302 20.28 11.78 -2.43
N PRO A 303 21.55 12.21 -2.19
CA PRO A 303 22.63 11.27 -1.88
C PRO A 303 22.26 10.30 -0.74
N ASN A 304 22.58 9.03 -0.91
CA ASN A 304 22.29 7.93 0.03
C ASN A 304 20.80 7.55 0.20
N TYR A 305 19.87 8.29 -0.39
CA TYR A 305 18.43 8.00 -0.25
C TYR A 305 18.08 6.53 -0.50
N GLU A 306 18.54 5.96 -1.60
CA GLU A 306 18.23 4.57 -1.95
C GLU A 306 18.80 3.57 -0.93
N THR A 307 19.97 3.86 -0.35
CA THR A 307 20.58 3.00 0.67
C THR A 307 19.79 3.06 1.97
N ASP A 308 19.33 4.25 2.36
CA ASP A 308 18.58 4.43 3.60
C ASP A 308 17.14 3.94 3.44
N ALA A 309 16.51 4.17 2.28
CA ALA A 309 15.22 3.60 1.93
C ALA A 309 15.23 2.06 1.95
N ALA A 310 16.30 1.41 1.49
CA ALA A 310 16.45 -0.04 1.59
C ALA A 310 16.50 -0.55 3.04
N LYS A 311 17.18 0.18 3.95
CA LYS A 311 17.19 -0.15 5.40
C LYS A 311 15.79 0.00 6.00
N VAL A 312 15.06 1.05 5.58
CA VAL A 312 13.67 1.26 5.98
C VAL A 312 12.78 0.14 5.47
N ALA A 313 12.85 -0.21 4.18
CA ALA A 313 12.07 -1.28 3.57
C ALA A 313 12.31 -2.63 4.28
N LEU A 314 13.57 -2.97 4.59
CA LEU A 314 13.90 -4.18 5.38
C LEU A 314 13.16 -4.20 6.72
N ARG A 315 13.18 -3.09 7.44
CA ARG A 315 12.53 -2.97 8.74
C ARG A 315 11.01 -3.05 8.62
N GLN A 316 10.41 -2.36 7.65
CA GLN A 316 8.96 -2.30 7.49
C GLN A 316 8.36 -3.62 7.01
N VAL A 317 8.96 -4.28 6.04
CA VAL A 317 8.55 -5.63 5.60
C VAL A 317 8.63 -6.64 6.75
N GLY A 318 9.70 -6.56 7.58
CA GLY A 318 9.81 -7.37 8.78
C GLY A 318 8.71 -7.06 9.79
N LYS A 319 8.49 -5.78 10.13
CA LYS A 319 7.42 -5.36 11.06
C LYS A 319 6.05 -5.85 10.58
N ALA A 320 5.72 -5.66 9.29
CA ALA A 320 4.46 -6.09 8.71
C ALA A 320 4.19 -7.58 8.94
N GLY A 321 5.17 -8.45 8.65
CA GLY A 321 5.02 -9.89 8.82
C GLY A 321 4.87 -10.31 10.29
N PHE A 322 5.67 -9.75 11.20
CA PHE A 322 5.55 -10.02 12.64
C PHE A 322 4.22 -9.50 13.20
N ARG A 323 3.78 -8.31 12.78
CA ARG A 323 2.54 -7.68 13.22
C ARG A 323 1.30 -8.41 12.69
N LEU A 324 1.33 -8.90 11.45
CA LEU A 324 0.26 -9.75 10.92
C LEU A 324 0.09 -11.01 11.78
N ALA A 325 1.19 -11.70 12.10
CA ALA A 325 1.13 -12.87 12.96
C ALA A 325 0.61 -12.55 14.37
N ALA A 326 1.09 -11.44 14.97
CA ALA A 326 0.66 -11.00 16.30
C ALA A 326 -0.82 -10.60 16.31
N LEU A 327 -1.30 -9.90 15.28
CA LEU A 327 -2.69 -9.51 15.14
C LEU A 327 -3.60 -10.75 15.10
N LEU A 328 -3.27 -11.72 14.26
CA LEU A 328 -4.03 -12.97 14.16
C LEU A 328 -4.00 -13.77 15.46
N THR A 329 -2.86 -13.79 16.15
CA THR A 329 -2.74 -14.43 17.48
C THR A 329 -3.65 -13.74 18.51
N ALA A 330 -3.62 -12.41 18.56
CA ALA A 330 -4.49 -11.64 19.45
C ALA A 330 -5.99 -11.83 19.12
N VAL A 331 -6.34 -11.98 17.84
CA VAL A 331 -7.73 -12.21 17.41
C VAL A 331 -8.24 -13.60 17.83
N PHE A 332 -7.43 -14.64 17.69
CA PHE A 332 -7.90 -16.03 17.86
C PHE A 332 -7.57 -16.64 19.23
N GLU A 333 -6.65 -16.08 20.01
CA GLU A 333 -6.29 -16.59 21.35
C GLU A 333 -6.89 -15.74 22.50
N SER A 334 -7.52 -14.60 22.19
CA SER A 334 -8.22 -13.76 23.18
C SER A 334 -9.73 -14.08 23.28
N GLN A 335 -10.21 -15.12 22.64
CA GLN A 335 -11.62 -15.55 22.65
C GLN A 335 -11.88 -16.58 23.72
#